data_4797a49d2fdee1ee8fa1d88baf29c286
#
_entry.id   4797a49d2fdee1ee8fa1d88baf29c286
#
_cell.length_a   1.000
_cell.length_b   1.000
_cell.length_c   1.000
_cell.angle_alpha   90.00
_cell.angle_beta   90.00
_cell.angle_gamma   90.00
#
_symmetry.space_group_name_H-M   'P 1'
#
loop_
_entity.id
_entity.type
_entity.pdbx_description
1 polymer ?
#
loop_
_entity_poly.entity_id
_entity_poly.type
_entity_poly.pdbx_seq_one_letter_code
_entity_poly.pdbx_strand_id
1 'polypeptide(L)'
;MAATDIAVIVLAAGHGTRMKSRKPKVLHSIAGRPMLQHVIATAEALDPSDIVVVVGPDMWEVEVASEPHKTVEQSERLGTGHAALQAKRKLGGFDGDVLIMFGDSPLISPETLQDMIDLRRSEESPVVVVLGFRPEDPGPYGRLILDEDGGLERIVEAKDATPEELMTDLCNSGVMCVEGSVLFDMLGAIGKDNAQGEYYLTDIVRIAREAGGDCAVVVGDEEEMLGVNNRVHLAQAEAAVQYRMRIAAM
;
A
#
# COMPACT_ATOMS: atom_id res chain seq x y z
N MET A 1 -12.90 4.97 24.91
CA MET A 1 -11.62 5.42 24.35
C MET A 1 -11.95 6.38 23.23
N ALA A 2 -11.26 7.53 23.09
CA ALA A 2 -11.43 8.37 21.91
C ALA A 2 -11.07 7.51 20.68
N ALA A 3 -11.85 7.64 19.60
CA ALA A 3 -11.49 6.98 18.34
C ALA A 3 -10.10 7.50 17.94
N THR A 4 -9.14 6.61 17.74
CA THR A 4 -7.82 6.98 17.25
C THR A 4 -8.00 7.46 15.81
N ASP A 5 -7.46 8.63 15.48
CA ASP A 5 -7.57 9.19 14.14
C ASP A 5 -6.88 8.30 13.10
N ILE A 6 -7.39 8.31 11.87
CA ILE A 6 -6.81 7.59 10.74
C ILE A 6 -6.31 8.63 9.73
N ALA A 7 -5.12 8.41 9.20
CA ALA A 7 -4.66 9.10 8.00
C ALA A 7 -4.31 8.08 6.90
N VAL A 8 -4.42 8.51 5.64
CA VAL A 8 -4.11 7.64 4.51
C VAL A 8 -3.06 8.28 3.62
N ILE A 9 -2.04 7.51 3.24
CA ILE A 9 -1.03 7.86 2.25
C ILE A 9 -1.28 7.00 1.00
N VAL A 10 -1.54 7.64 -0.15
CA VAL A 10 -1.72 6.95 -1.43
C VAL A 10 -0.49 7.18 -2.31
N LEU A 11 0.26 6.13 -2.62
CA LEU A 11 1.45 6.19 -3.47
C LEU A 11 1.06 6.16 -4.95
N ALA A 12 1.20 7.29 -5.64
CA ALA A 12 0.80 7.47 -7.04
C ALA A 12 1.92 8.04 -7.94
N ALA A 13 3.18 8.11 -7.45
CA ALA A 13 4.32 8.73 -8.15
C ALA A 13 4.93 7.87 -9.29
N GLY A 14 4.48 6.63 -9.48
CA GLY A 14 5.04 5.69 -10.45
C GLY A 14 4.76 6.04 -11.90
N HIS A 15 5.75 5.93 -12.80
CA HIS A 15 5.59 6.21 -14.24
C HIS A 15 4.65 5.27 -15.00
N GLY A 16 4.50 4.01 -14.54
CA GLY A 16 3.66 3.02 -15.23
C GLY A 16 4.09 2.69 -16.66
N THR A 17 5.39 2.58 -16.92
CA THR A 17 5.96 2.34 -18.27
C THR A 17 5.40 1.11 -18.98
N ARG A 18 5.03 0.07 -18.22
CA ARG A 18 4.39 -1.17 -18.71
C ARG A 18 3.00 -0.96 -19.31
N MET A 19 2.35 0.19 -19.03
CA MET A 19 1.07 0.57 -19.66
C MET A 19 1.22 0.98 -21.12
N LYS A 20 2.44 1.29 -21.58
CA LYS A 20 2.74 1.80 -22.94
C LYS A 20 1.80 2.96 -23.34
N SER A 21 1.62 3.93 -22.45
CA SER A 21 0.73 5.08 -22.56
C SER A 21 1.42 6.35 -22.09
N ARG A 22 1.04 7.49 -22.63
CA ARG A 22 1.45 8.82 -22.13
C ARG A 22 0.65 9.21 -20.88
N LYS A 23 -0.56 8.62 -20.73
CA LYS A 23 -1.41 8.85 -19.58
C LYS A 23 -0.78 8.18 -18.34
N PRO A 24 -0.66 8.87 -17.19
CA PRO A 24 -0.21 8.26 -15.95
C PRO A 24 -0.98 6.99 -15.62
N LYS A 25 -0.28 5.96 -15.11
CA LYS A 25 -0.87 4.65 -14.83
C LYS A 25 -2.16 4.74 -14.03
N VAL A 26 -2.13 5.49 -12.94
CA VAL A 26 -3.23 5.62 -11.98
C VAL A 26 -4.45 6.38 -12.52
N LEU A 27 -4.33 7.02 -13.68
CA LEU A 27 -5.42 7.74 -14.34
C LEU A 27 -6.17 6.88 -15.37
N HIS A 28 -5.69 5.68 -15.71
CA HIS A 28 -6.47 4.79 -16.58
C HIS A 28 -7.80 4.45 -15.90
N SER A 29 -8.87 4.49 -16.70
CA SER A 29 -10.23 4.32 -16.17
C SER A 29 -10.58 2.85 -15.99
N ILE A 30 -11.31 2.58 -14.91
CA ILE A 30 -12.01 1.34 -14.59
C ILE A 30 -13.47 1.71 -14.36
N ALA A 31 -14.40 1.10 -15.05
CA ALA A 31 -15.84 1.43 -15.02
C ALA A 31 -16.12 2.95 -15.20
N GLY A 32 -15.36 3.59 -16.10
CA GLY A 32 -15.51 5.03 -16.41
C GLY A 32 -14.86 5.99 -15.42
N ARG A 33 -14.30 5.53 -14.31
CA ARG A 33 -13.66 6.34 -13.27
C ARG A 33 -12.14 6.08 -13.22
N PRO A 34 -11.26 7.10 -13.07
CA PRO A 34 -9.83 6.89 -12.89
C PRO A 34 -9.53 5.90 -11.77
N MET A 35 -8.55 5.01 -11.99
CA MET A 35 -8.15 3.98 -11.01
C MET A 35 -7.80 4.58 -9.63
N LEU A 36 -7.06 5.68 -9.61
CA LEU A 36 -6.74 6.41 -8.38
C LEU A 36 -7.99 6.81 -7.59
N GLN A 37 -9.06 7.22 -8.26
CA GLN A 37 -10.29 7.64 -7.59
C GLN A 37 -11.06 6.46 -6.98
N HIS A 38 -10.87 5.22 -7.45
CA HIS A 38 -11.38 4.04 -6.75
C HIS A 38 -10.63 3.85 -5.43
N VAL A 39 -9.29 3.96 -5.45
CA VAL A 39 -8.46 3.87 -4.23
C VAL A 39 -8.82 4.96 -3.22
N ILE A 40 -8.96 6.21 -3.68
CA ILE A 40 -9.36 7.34 -2.83
C ILE A 40 -10.74 7.10 -2.21
N ALA A 41 -11.71 6.61 -2.99
CA ALA A 41 -13.04 6.34 -2.47
C ALA A 41 -13.06 5.23 -1.41
N THR A 42 -12.24 4.20 -1.58
CA THR A 42 -12.04 3.16 -0.55
C THR A 42 -11.44 3.77 0.73
N ALA A 43 -10.45 4.66 0.60
CA ALA A 43 -9.89 5.39 1.73
C ALA A 43 -10.91 6.30 2.42
N GLU A 44 -11.70 7.07 1.65
CA GLU A 44 -12.75 7.96 2.17
C GLU A 44 -13.83 7.22 2.98
N ALA A 45 -14.12 5.95 2.62
CA ALA A 45 -15.10 5.14 3.33
C ALA A 45 -14.70 4.83 4.79
N LEU A 46 -13.43 5.00 5.15
CA LEU A 46 -12.92 4.85 6.53
C LEU A 46 -13.03 6.14 7.36
N ASP A 47 -13.57 7.22 6.80
CA ASP A 47 -13.69 8.56 7.43
C ASP A 47 -12.34 9.07 8.00
N PRO A 48 -11.25 9.07 7.22
CA PRO A 48 -9.93 9.48 7.70
C PRO A 48 -9.89 11.00 7.93
N SER A 49 -9.09 11.44 8.90
CA SER A 49 -8.84 12.87 9.15
C SER A 49 -8.05 13.52 8.00
N ASP A 50 -7.21 12.75 7.32
CA ASP A 50 -6.38 13.21 6.20
C ASP A 50 -6.14 12.11 5.17
N ILE A 51 -6.20 12.50 3.88
CA ILE A 51 -5.68 11.71 2.76
C ILE A 51 -4.59 12.51 2.07
N VAL A 52 -3.39 11.92 1.93
CA VAL A 52 -2.24 12.52 1.26
C VAL A 52 -1.84 11.66 0.07
N VAL A 53 -1.94 12.19 -1.14
CA VAL A 53 -1.53 11.50 -2.36
C VAL A 53 -0.11 11.91 -2.74
N VAL A 54 0.79 10.93 -2.86
CA VAL A 54 2.16 11.13 -3.28
C VAL A 54 2.23 11.04 -4.80
N VAL A 55 2.57 12.15 -5.45
CA VAL A 55 2.65 12.27 -6.90
C VAL A 55 4.10 12.40 -7.37
N GLY A 56 4.39 12.08 -8.62
CA GLY A 56 5.69 12.34 -9.23
C GLY A 56 5.79 13.76 -9.81
N PRO A 57 7.00 14.20 -10.23
CA PRO A 57 7.17 15.46 -10.92
C PRO A 57 6.39 15.47 -12.23
N ASP A 58 5.86 16.64 -12.59
CA ASP A 58 5.07 16.87 -13.81
C ASP A 58 3.78 16.04 -13.92
N MET A 59 3.21 15.59 -12.80
CA MET A 59 1.98 14.78 -12.75
C MET A 59 0.76 15.62 -12.33
N TRP A 60 0.61 16.86 -12.85
CA TRP A 60 -0.50 17.76 -12.53
C TRP A 60 -1.90 17.14 -12.75
N GLU A 61 -2.04 16.25 -13.75
CA GLU A 61 -3.31 15.55 -13.99
C GLU A 61 -3.67 14.61 -12.84
N VAL A 62 -2.67 14.04 -12.15
CA VAL A 62 -2.86 13.20 -10.97
C VAL A 62 -3.22 14.07 -9.76
N GLU A 63 -2.59 15.24 -9.62
CA GLU A 63 -2.96 16.22 -8.58
C GLU A 63 -4.41 16.64 -8.69
N VAL A 64 -4.86 17.03 -9.91
CA VAL A 64 -6.27 17.37 -10.16
C VAL A 64 -7.21 16.19 -9.88
N ALA A 65 -6.82 14.97 -10.25
CA ALA A 65 -7.64 13.79 -9.98
C ALA A 65 -7.69 13.41 -8.48
N SER A 66 -6.80 13.97 -7.67
CA SER A 66 -6.73 13.77 -6.22
C SER A 66 -7.55 14.78 -5.44
N GLU A 67 -8.02 15.86 -6.05
CA GLU A 67 -8.84 16.87 -5.35
C GLU A 67 -10.09 16.24 -4.71
N PRO A 68 -10.49 16.66 -3.49
CA PRO A 68 -9.97 17.79 -2.70
C PRO A 68 -8.79 17.44 -1.76
N HIS A 69 -8.18 16.27 -1.88
CA HIS A 69 -7.16 15.78 -0.96
C HIS A 69 -5.80 16.45 -1.16
N LYS A 70 -4.96 16.36 -0.12
CA LYS A 70 -3.62 16.95 -0.14
C LYS A 70 -2.70 16.15 -1.05
N THR A 71 -1.83 16.82 -1.81
CA THR A 71 -0.77 16.18 -2.58
C THR A 71 0.61 16.57 -2.07
N VAL A 72 1.58 15.68 -2.25
CA VAL A 72 3.01 15.93 -2.04
C VAL A 72 3.80 15.32 -3.18
N GLU A 73 4.84 16.02 -3.63
CA GLU A 73 5.66 15.54 -4.73
C GLU A 73 6.84 14.69 -4.24
N GLN A 74 7.03 13.53 -4.85
CA GLN A 74 8.27 12.77 -4.83
C GLN A 74 9.12 13.20 -6.02
N SER A 75 9.99 14.18 -5.84
CA SER A 75 10.79 14.77 -6.93
C SER A 75 11.79 13.78 -7.54
N GLU A 76 12.36 12.88 -6.72
CA GLU A 76 13.23 11.80 -7.16
C GLU A 76 12.59 10.44 -6.82
N ARG A 77 12.48 9.56 -7.81
CA ARG A 77 11.87 8.24 -7.65
C ARG A 77 12.89 7.24 -7.10
N LEU A 78 13.15 7.33 -5.81
CA LEU A 78 14.15 6.52 -5.11
C LEU A 78 13.58 5.30 -4.38
N GLY A 79 12.36 4.90 -4.70
CA GLY A 79 11.68 3.75 -4.11
C GLY A 79 10.41 4.11 -3.35
N THR A 80 9.69 3.09 -2.88
CA THR A 80 8.38 3.22 -2.23
C THR A 80 8.48 3.80 -0.81
N GLY A 81 9.51 3.47 -0.06
CA GLY A 81 9.78 4.08 1.25
C GLY A 81 10.09 5.57 1.14
N HIS A 82 10.89 5.97 0.11
CA HIS A 82 11.13 7.38 -0.18
C HIS A 82 9.86 8.12 -0.57
N ALA A 83 8.94 7.47 -1.32
CA ALA A 83 7.64 8.05 -1.66
C ALA A 83 6.80 8.30 -0.40
N ALA A 84 6.65 7.29 0.46
CA ALA A 84 5.89 7.42 1.71
C ALA A 84 6.47 8.50 2.64
N LEU A 85 7.80 8.63 2.70
CA LEU A 85 8.49 9.65 3.50
C LEU A 85 8.10 11.08 3.10
N GLN A 86 7.73 11.34 1.83
CA GLN A 86 7.31 12.68 1.40
C GLN A 86 6.05 13.17 2.12
N ALA A 87 5.19 12.24 2.56
CA ALA A 87 3.97 12.56 3.32
C ALA A 87 4.28 13.20 4.68
N LYS A 88 5.50 13.08 5.22
CA LYS A 88 5.96 13.77 6.46
C LYS A 88 5.70 15.27 6.40
N ARG A 89 5.70 15.88 5.22
CA ARG A 89 5.40 17.32 5.02
C ARG A 89 3.97 17.70 5.43
N LYS A 90 3.05 16.75 5.46
CA LYS A 90 1.62 16.94 5.77
C LYS A 90 1.17 16.23 7.03
N LEU A 91 1.78 15.10 7.35
CA LEU A 91 1.40 14.21 8.45
C LEU A 91 2.46 14.16 9.57
N GLY A 92 3.50 15.01 9.52
CA GLY A 92 4.51 15.04 10.58
C GLY A 92 3.88 15.39 11.93
N GLY A 93 4.06 14.49 12.92
CA GLY A 93 3.45 14.63 14.25
C GLY A 93 2.05 14.01 14.36
N PHE A 94 1.53 13.35 13.31
CA PHE A 94 0.32 12.54 13.41
C PHE A 94 0.62 11.28 14.24
N ASP A 95 -0.20 11.02 15.26
CA ASP A 95 -0.02 9.94 16.25
C ASP A 95 -1.10 8.83 16.18
N GLY A 96 -2.05 8.96 15.24
CA GLY A 96 -3.05 7.93 14.95
C GLY A 96 -2.52 6.80 14.07
N ASP A 97 -3.44 6.03 13.46
CA ASP A 97 -3.07 4.96 12.52
C ASP A 97 -2.92 5.50 11.11
N VAL A 98 -1.84 5.12 10.41
CA VAL A 98 -1.56 5.54 9.04
C VAL A 98 -1.67 4.35 8.10
N LEU A 99 -2.64 4.37 7.20
CA LEU A 99 -2.73 3.43 6.09
C LEU A 99 -1.86 3.92 4.93
N ILE A 100 -1.02 3.04 4.39
CA ILE A 100 -0.24 3.28 3.18
C ILE A 100 -0.79 2.38 2.08
N MET A 101 -1.32 2.99 1.01
CA MET A 101 -1.97 2.32 -0.10
C MET A 101 -1.28 2.66 -1.42
N PHE A 102 -1.48 1.83 -2.43
CA PHE A 102 -0.98 2.08 -3.79
C PHE A 102 -2.12 2.53 -4.70
N GLY A 103 -1.90 3.61 -5.44
CA GLY A 103 -2.89 4.18 -6.37
C GLY A 103 -3.25 3.28 -7.56
N ASP A 104 -2.60 2.12 -7.68
CA ASP A 104 -2.82 1.10 -8.69
C ASP A 104 -3.45 -0.21 -8.16
N SER A 105 -3.94 -0.21 -6.91
CA SER A 105 -4.65 -1.33 -6.27
C SER A 105 -6.14 -0.98 -6.05
N PRO A 106 -6.94 -0.86 -7.11
CA PRO A 106 -8.30 -0.29 -7.05
C PRO A 106 -9.37 -1.23 -6.52
N LEU A 107 -9.05 -2.49 -6.23
CA LEU A 107 -10.03 -3.53 -5.87
C LEU A 107 -10.11 -3.81 -4.37
N ILE A 108 -9.22 -3.25 -3.56
CA ILE A 108 -9.23 -3.42 -2.10
C ILE A 108 -10.51 -2.82 -1.53
N SER A 109 -11.18 -3.59 -0.67
CA SER A 109 -12.42 -3.16 -0.02
C SER A 109 -12.15 -2.32 1.23
N PRO A 110 -13.10 -1.44 1.63
CA PRO A 110 -13.01 -0.76 2.93
C PRO A 110 -13.01 -1.74 4.11
N GLU A 111 -13.71 -2.85 3.99
CA GLU A 111 -13.80 -3.90 5.00
C GLU A 111 -12.42 -4.51 5.28
N THR A 112 -11.66 -4.87 4.24
CA THR A 112 -10.29 -5.38 4.36
C THR A 112 -9.35 -4.37 5.04
N LEU A 113 -9.49 -3.08 4.73
CA LEU A 113 -8.71 -2.03 5.40
C LEU A 113 -9.13 -1.84 6.86
N GLN A 114 -10.43 -1.99 7.16
CA GLN A 114 -10.93 -1.93 8.53
C GLN A 114 -10.38 -3.09 9.38
N ASP A 115 -10.31 -4.31 8.83
CA ASP A 115 -9.69 -5.45 9.51
C ASP A 115 -8.23 -5.18 9.87
N MET A 116 -7.47 -4.48 9.01
CA MET A 116 -6.10 -4.06 9.31
C MET A 116 -6.03 -3.06 10.47
N ILE A 117 -6.94 -2.10 10.49
CA ILE A 117 -7.04 -1.09 11.56
C ILE A 117 -7.42 -1.77 12.88
N ASP A 118 -8.40 -2.69 12.85
CA ASP A 118 -8.89 -3.39 14.02
C ASP A 118 -7.79 -4.28 14.62
N LEU A 119 -7.00 -4.97 13.78
CA LEU A 119 -5.83 -5.74 14.23
C LEU A 119 -4.76 -4.81 14.81
N ARG A 120 -4.48 -3.65 14.19
CA ARG A 120 -3.54 -2.65 14.71
C ARG A 120 -3.95 -2.15 16.11
N ARG A 121 -5.27 -2.05 16.36
CA ARG A 121 -5.86 -1.58 17.62
C ARG A 121 -6.20 -2.70 18.61
N SER A 122 -5.85 -3.94 18.29
CA SER A 122 -6.06 -5.08 19.17
C SER A 122 -5.23 -4.97 20.48
N GLU A 123 -5.43 -5.88 21.41
CA GLU A 123 -4.66 -5.93 22.67
C GLU A 123 -3.16 -6.14 22.40
N GLU A 124 -2.80 -6.84 21.34
CA GLU A 124 -1.41 -7.08 20.91
C GLU A 124 -0.75 -5.81 20.36
N SER A 125 -1.56 -4.88 19.84
CA SER A 125 -1.15 -3.56 19.35
C SER A 125 0.12 -3.58 18.47
N PRO A 126 0.15 -4.38 17.38
CA PRO A 126 1.33 -4.47 16.52
C PRO A 126 1.65 -3.10 15.88
N VAL A 127 2.91 -2.70 15.84
CA VAL A 127 3.36 -1.41 15.29
C VAL A 127 3.09 -1.31 13.80
N VAL A 128 3.18 -2.45 13.08
CA VAL A 128 2.92 -2.56 11.65
C VAL A 128 1.99 -3.74 11.38
N VAL A 129 0.91 -3.50 10.66
CA VAL A 129 0.05 -4.54 10.09
C VAL A 129 0.19 -4.51 8.57
N VAL A 130 0.53 -5.63 7.96
CA VAL A 130 0.69 -5.78 6.51
C VAL A 130 -0.49 -6.56 5.93
N LEU A 131 -1.01 -6.11 4.80
CA LEU A 131 -1.98 -6.87 4.03
C LEU A 131 -1.27 -7.89 3.17
N GLY A 132 -1.43 -9.15 3.51
CA GLY A 132 -0.93 -10.31 2.77
C GLY A 132 -2.03 -11.02 1.98
N PHE A 133 -1.63 -11.92 1.09
CA PHE A 133 -2.54 -12.80 0.35
C PHE A 133 -1.81 -14.04 -0.16
N ARG A 134 -2.57 -15.06 -0.56
CA ARG A 134 -2.03 -16.32 -1.10
C ARG A 134 -2.48 -16.49 -2.54
N PRO A 135 -1.69 -16.01 -3.53
CA PRO A 135 -2.02 -16.18 -4.94
C PRO A 135 -1.77 -17.61 -5.41
N GLU A 136 -2.46 -18.03 -6.47
CA GLU A 136 -2.18 -19.29 -7.15
C GLU A 136 -0.73 -19.34 -7.67
N ASP A 137 -0.22 -18.23 -8.20
CA ASP A 137 1.19 -18.05 -8.60
C ASP A 137 1.81 -16.85 -7.81
N PRO A 138 2.67 -17.13 -6.83
CA PRO A 138 3.37 -16.09 -6.07
C PRO A 138 4.26 -15.16 -6.90
N GLY A 139 4.73 -15.61 -8.06
CA GLY A 139 5.48 -14.81 -9.06
C GLY A 139 6.42 -13.75 -8.47
N PRO A 140 6.29 -12.48 -8.90
CA PRO A 140 7.21 -11.40 -8.52
C PRO A 140 6.86 -10.69 -7.21
N TYR A 141 5.85 -11.16 -6.47
CA TYR A 141 5.46 -10.53 -5.21
C TYR A 141 6.52 -10.74 -4.12
N GLY A 142 6.66 -9.80 -3.21
CA GLY A 142 7.44 -9.98 -1.98
C GLY A 142 6.83 -11.09 -1.11
N ARG A 143 7.66 -11.76 -0.33
CA ARG A 143 7.26 -12.84 0.57
C ARG A 143 7.17 -12.33 2.00
N LEU A 144 6.09 -12.70 2.69
CA LEU A 144 5.90 -12.41 4.11
C LEU A 144 6.47 -13.59 4.91
N ILE A 145 7.57 -13.35 5.61
CA ILE A 145 8.23 -14.36 6.43
C ILE A 145 7.73 -14.22 7.88
N LEU A 146 7.12 -15.28 8.38
CA LEU A 146 6.61 -15.33 9.74
C LEU A 146 7.63 -15.98 10.68
N ASP A 147 7.65 -15.58 11.94
CA ASP A 147 8.38 -16.24 13.01
C ASP A 147 7.67 -17.50 13.50
N GLU A 148 8.27 -18.20 14.50
CA GLU A 148 7.72 -19.45 15.05
C GLU A 148 6.36 -19.27 15.76
N ASP A 149 6.07 -18.06 16.24
CA ASP A 149 4.83 -17.69 16.93
C ASP A 149 3.75 -17.16 15.95
N GLY A 150 4.06 -17.04 14.65
CA GLY A 150 3.17 -16.56 13.61
C GLY A 150 3.17 -15.04 13.43
N GLY A 151 4.02 -14.31 14.11
CA GLY A 151 4.26 -12.89 13.93
C GLY A 151 5.01 -12.61 12.62
N LEU A 152 4.82 -11.43 12.04
CA LEU A 152 5.55 -11.04 10.83
C LEU A 152 6.98 -10.63 11.20
N GLU A 153 7.96 -11.42 10.76
CA GLU A 153 9.38 -11.15 11.01
C GLU A 153 9.97 -10.15 10.04
N ARG A 154 9.75 -10.37 8.72
CA ARG A 154 10.25 -9.51 7.65
C ARG A 154 9.50 -9.72 6.34
N ILE A 155 9.68 -8.79 5.43
CA ILE A 155 9.24 -8.91 4.02
C ILE A 155 10.49 -9.01 3.15
N VAL A 156 10.52 -10.01 2.26
CA VAL A 156 11.62 -10.19 1.30
C VAL A 156 11.08 -10.00 -0.11
N GLU A 157 11.62 -9.03 -0.81
CA GLU A 157 11.28 -8.81 -2.23
C GLU A 157 11.76 -10.01 -3.07
N ALA A 158 10.97 -10.42 -4.06
CA ALA A 158 11.28 -11.63 -4.85
C ALA A 158 12.66 -11.62 -5.53
N LYS A 159 13.22 -10.42 -5.80
CA LYS A 159 14.55 -10.25 -6.39
C LYS A 159 15.70 -10.44 -5.40
N ASP A 160 15.41 -10.28 -4.12
CA ASP A 160 16.36 -10.39 -3.02
C ASP A 160 16.21 -11.72 -2.26
N ALA A 161 15.12 -12.49 -2.56
CA ALA A 161 14.75 -13.71 -1.85
C ALA A 161 15.66 -14.90 -2.21
N THR A 162 15.99 -15.70 -1.20
CA THR A 162 16.62 -17.02 -1.38
C THR A 162 15.64 -18.03 -2.01
N PRO A 163 16.14 -19.16 -2.56
CA PRO A 163 15.26 -20.21 -3.07
C PRO A 163 14.25 -20.74 -2.02
N GLU A 164 14.64 -20.82 -0.76
CA GLU A 164 13.80 -21.26 0.35
C GLU A 164 12.69 -20.23 0.62
N GLU A 165 13.01 -18.95 0.67
CA GLU A 165 12.05 -17.86 0.88
C GLU A 165 11.05 -17.78 -0.28
N LEU A 166 11.47 -18.05 -1.52
CA LEU A 166 10.58 -18.09 -2.68
C LEU A 166 9.52 -19.20 -2.60
N MET A 167 9.73 -20.23 -1.77
CA MET A 167 8.73 -21.30 -1.54
C MET A 167 7.57 -20.84 -0.63
N THR A 168 7.70 -19.69 0.03
CA THR A 168 6.61 -19.09 0.82
C THR A 168 5.48 -18.65 -0.11
N ASP A 169 4.26 -19.10 0.18
CA ASP A 169 3.05 -18.78 -0.59
C ASP A 169 2.36 -17.49 -0.12
N LEU A 170 2.68 -17.02 1.10
CA LEU A 170 2.14 -15.78 1.64
C LEU A 170 2.88 -14.58 1.07
N CYS A 171 2.16 -13.79 0.27
CA CYS A 171 2.69 -12.69 -0.51
C CYS A 171 2.28 -11.33 0.06
N ASN A 172 3.13 -10.32 -0.18
CA ASN A 172 2.91 -8.93 0.19
C ASN A 172 2.08 -8.20 -0.87
N SER A 173 0.97 -7.60 -0.47
CA SER A 173 0.18 -6.70 -1.33
C SER A 173 0.82 -5.32 -1.47
N GLY A 174 1.65 -4.93 -0.50
CA GLY A 174 2.22 -3.60 -0.34
C GLY A 174 1.44 -2.69 0.60
N VAL A 175 0.18 -2.96 0.88
CA VAL A 175 -0.65 -2.14 1.77
C VAL A 175 -0.27 -2.40 3.23
N MET A 176 -0.14 -1.32 3.99
CA MET A 176 0.29 -1.37 5.39
C MET A 176 -0.55 -0.42 6.25
N CYS A 177 -0.84 -0.83 7.49
CA CYS A 177 -1.34 0.03 8.54
C CYS A 177 -0.25 0.15 9.61
N VAL A 178 0.16 1.38 9.93
CA VAL A 178 1.33 1.65 10.76
C VAL A 178 0.99 2.65 11.85
N GLU A 179 1.58 2.49 13.03
CA GLU A 179 1.51 3.48 14.08
C GLU A 179 2.14 4.80 13.63
N GLY A 180 1.35 5.89 13.61
CA GLY A 180 1.77 7.18 13.08
C GLY A 180 2.92 7.82 13.85
N SER A 181 2.95 7.62 15.17
CA SER A 181 3.98 8.20 16.05
C SER A 181 5.41 7.78 15.70
N VAL A 182 5.61 6.59 15.12
CA VAL A 182 6.92 6.02 14.77
C VAL A 182 7.16 5.90 13.26
N LEU A 183 6.10 6.04 12.43
CA LEU A 183 6.18 5.82 10.99
C LEU A 183 7.30 6.58 10.31
N PHE A 184 7.38 7.89 10.53
CA PHE A 184 8.34 8.74 9.80
C PHE A 184 9.78 8.57 10.28
N ASP A 185 10.00 8.09 11.48
CA ASP A 185 11.33 7.74 11.99
C ASP A 185 11.78 6.41 11.37
N MET A 186 10.89 5.41 11.27
CA MET A 186 11.16 4.16 10.55
C MET A 186 11.44 4.40 9.07
N LEU A 187 10.61 5.22 8.38
CA LEU A 187 10.84 5.57 6.97
C LEU A 187 12.18 6.30 6.77
N GLY A 188 12.60 7.11 7.72
CA GLY A 188 13.89 7.80 7.70
C GLY A 188 15.09 6.88 7.92
N ALA A 189 14.89 5.71 8.52
CA ALA A 189 15.93 4.71 8.79
C ALA A 189 16.11 3.69 7.65
N ILE A 190 15.24 3.68 6.63
CA ILE A 190 15.35 2.77 5.48
C ILE A 190 16.64 3.03 4.72
N GLY A 191 17.39 1.96 4.42
CA GLY A 191 18.59 1.96 3.58
C GLY A 191 18.32 1.64 2.11
N LYS A 192 19.41 1.47 1.35
CA LYS A 192 19.39 1.08 -0.08
C LYS A 192 20.18 -0.21 -0.36
N ASP A 193 20.47 -0.98 0.67
CA ASP A 193 21.27 -2.21 0.52
C ASP A 193 20.36 -3.37 0.06
N ASN A 194 19.97 -3.29 -1.21
CA ASN A 194 19.10 -4.25 -1.87
C ASN A 194 19.36 -4.30 -3.39
N ALA A 195 18.81 -5.29 -4.10
CA ALA A 195 19.07 -5.55 -5.50
C ALA A 195 18.76 -4.37 -6.45
N GLN A 196 17.88 -3.44 -6.06
CA GLN A 196 17.49 -2.29 -6.88
C GLN A 196 18.19 -0.98 -6.46
N GLY A 197 18.84 -0.94 -5.28
CA GLY A 197 19.43 0.28 -4.72
C GLY A 197 18.38 1.34 -4.38
N GLU A 198 17.17 0.92 -4.03
CA GLU A 198 16.02 1.78 -3.71
C GLU A 198 15.66 1.72 -2.23
N TYR A 199 14.96 2.72 -1.72
CA TYR A 199 14.37 2.70 -0.38
C TYR A 199 13.07 1.89 -0.42
N TYR A 200 13.13 0.62 -0.01
CA TYR A 200 11.97 -0.26 0.03
C TYR A 200 11.07 0.04 1.23
N LEU A 201 9.80 0.30 1.01
CA LEU A 201 8.82 0.47 2.10
C LEU A 201 8.75 -0.77 2.99
N THR A 202 8.96 -1.95 2.42
CA THR A 202 8.92 -3.24 3.11
C THR A 202 9.95 -3.37 4.24
N ASP A 203 11.03 -2.59 4.20
CA ASP A 203 12.04 -2.58 5.25
C ASP A 203 11.54 -2.05 6.61
N ILE A 204 10.41 -1.33 6.64
CA ILE A 204 9.86 -0.84 7.93
C ILE A 204 9.48 -1.98 8.86
N VAL A 205 9.10 -3.16 8.35
CA VAL A 205 8.79 -4.33 9.16
C VAL A 205 10.04 -4.78 9.93
N ARG A 206 11.16 -4.96 9.24
CA ARG A 206 12.43 -5.31 9.87
C ARG A 206 12.87 -4.24 10.89
N ILE A 207 12.76 -2.96 10.53
CA ILE A 207 13.11 -1.84 11.42
C ILE A 207 12.24 -1.83 12.67
N ALA A 208 10.92 -2.08 12.54
CA ALA A 208 10.01 -2.18 13.67
C ALA A 208 10.39 -3.35 14.60
N ARG A 209 10.66 -4.53 14.03
CA ARG A 209 11.09 -5.73 14.80
C ARG A 209 12.43 -5.53 15.51
N GLU A 210 13.41 -4.92 14.87
CA GLU A 210 14.71 -4.57 15.47
C GLU A 210 14.56 -3.57 16.62
N ALA A 211 13.55 -2.71 16.59
CA ALA A 211 13.20 -1.79 17.67
C ALA A 211 12.38 -2.45 18.80
N GLY A 212 12.05 -3.74 18.67
CA GLY A 212 11.26 -4.50 19.67
C GLY A 212 9.75 -4.36 19.52
N GLY A 213 9.28 -3.80 18.38
CA GLY A 213 7.86 -3.74 18.05
C GLY A 213 7.35 -5.03 17.40
N ASP A 214 6.08 -5.34 17.59
CA ASP A 214 5.44 -6.47 16.93
C ASP A 214 4.87 -6.06 15.58
N CYS A 215 4.89 -7.01 14.64
CA CYS A 215 4.31 -6.86 13.32
C CYS A 215 3.38 -8.04 13.01
N ALA A 216 2.26 -7.77 12.34
CA ALA A 216 1.23 -8.75 12.06
C ALA A 216 0.77 -8.72 10.60
N VAL A 217 0.00 -9.74 10.19
CA VAL A 217 -0.53 -9.88 8.83
C VAL A 217 -2.03 -10.08 8.89
N VAL A 218 -2.76 -9.30 8.09
CA VAL A 218 -4.13 -9.62 7.68
C VAL A 218 -4.04 -10.30 6.31
N VAL A 219 -4.70 -11.45 6.15
CA VAL A 219 -4.73 -12.17 4.87
C VAL A 219 -6.03 -11.85 4.16
N GLY A 220 -5.95 -11.13 3.05
CA GLY A 220 -7.09 -10.76 2.21
C GLY A 220 -7.26 -11.68 1.00
N ASP A 221 -8.36 -11.47 0.29
CA ASP A 221 -8.69 -12.20 -0.93
C ASP A 221 -7.76 -11.82 -2.09
N GLU A 222 -7.30 -12.82 -2.87
CA GLU A 222 -6.44 -12.60 -4.04
C GLU A 222 -7.08 -11.63 -5.06
N GLU A 223 -8.39 -11.67 -5.25
CA GLU A 223 -9.10 -10.79 -6.19
C GLU A 223 -8.96 -9.31 -5.82
N GLU A 224 -8.86 -8.99 -4.53
CA GLU A 224 -8.65 -7.61 -4.05
C GLU A 224 -7.21 -7.13 -4.27
N MET A 225 -6.24 -8.05 -4.30
CA MET A 225 -4.82 -7.73 -4.36
C MET A 225 -4.30 -7.50 -5.78
N LEU A 226 -5.18 -7.48 -6.79
CA LEU A 226 -4.79 -7.23 -8.17
C LEU A 226 -4.24 -5.81 -8.36
N GLY A 227 -2.92 -5.67 -8.38
CA GLY A 227 -2.24 -4.44 -8.77
C GLY A 227 -2.25 -4.27 -10.30
N VAL A 228 -2.76 -3.13 -10.77
CA VAL A 228 -2.86 -2.84 -12.21
C VAL A 228 -1.53 -2.31 -12.74
N ASN A 229 -0.72 -3.20 -13.31
CA ASN A 229 0.63 -2.88 -13.79
C ASN A 229 0.76 -2.82 -15.32
N ASN A 230 -0.21 -3.37 -16.04
CA ASN A 230 -0.24 -3.43 -17.50
C ASN A 230 -1.70 -3.45 -17.99
N ARG A 231 -1.90 -3.51 -19.31
CA ARG A 231 -3.24 -3.47 -19.91
C ARG A 231 -4.06 -4.76 -19.69
N VAL A 232 -3.40 -5.90 -19.45
CA VAL A 232 -4.10 -7.15 -19.11
C VAL A 232 -4.70 -7.02 -17.70
N HIS A 233 -3.90 -6.58 -16.73
CA HIS A 233 -4.38 -6.33 -15.37
C HIS A 233 -5.47 -5.25 -15.36
N LEU A 234 -5.39 -4.22 -16.23
CA LEU A 234 -6.45 -3.21 -16.35
C LEU A 234 -7.77 -3.84 -16.81
N ALA A 235 -7.74 -4.75 -17.81
CA ALA A 235 -8.93 -5.43 -18.27
C ALA A 235 -9.52 -6.38 -17.21
N GLN A 236 -8.68 -7.03 -16.43
CA GLN A 236 -9.11 -7.88 -15.30
C GLN A 236 -9.79 -7.04 -14.21
N ALA A 237 -9.17 -5.91 -13.82
CA ALA A 237 -9.75 -4.99 -12.85
C ALA A 237 -11.07 -4.38 -13.34
N GLU A 238 -11.19 -4.03 -14.64
CA GLU A 238 -12.45 -3.59 -15.25
C GLU A 238 -13.53 -4.66 -15.09
N ALA A 239 -13.22 -5.92 -15.41
CA ALA A 239 -14.17 -7.02 -15.30
C ALA A 239 -14.64 -7.25 -13.86
N ALA A 240 -13.71 -7.17 -12.89
CA ALA A 240 -14.02 -7.34 -11.46
C ALA A 240 -14.95 -6.20 -10.96
N VAL A 241 -14.63 -4.93 -11.25
CA VAL A 241 -15.48 -3.81 -10.86
C VAL A 241 -16.86 -3.89 -11.52
N GLN A 242 -16.94 -4.20 -12.82
CA GLN A 242 -18.20 -4.38 -13.53
C GLN A 242 -19.04 -5.52 -12.91
N TYR A 243 -18.41 -6.59 -12.46
CA TYR A 243 -19.08 -7.68 -11.77
C TYR A 243 -19.64 -7.21 -10.42
N ARG A 244 -18.82 -6.56 -9.58
CA ARG A 244 -19.26 -6.00 -8.28
C ARG A 244 -20.43 -5.03 -8.43
N MET A 245 -20.37 -4.12 -9.42
CA MET A 245 -21.45 -3.17 -9.71
C MET A 245 -22.76 -3.88 -10.09
N ARG A 246 -22.70 -4.97 -10.86
CA ARG A 246 -23.90 -5.75 -11.22
C ARG A 246 -24.53 -6.43 -10.01
N ILE A 247 -23.71 -7.01 -9.13
CA ILE A 247 -24.22 -7.64 -7.89
C ILE A 247 -24.87 -6.58 -6.99
N ALA A 248 -24.23 -5.42 -6.81
CA ALA A 248 -24.79 -4.34 -5.99
C ALA A 248 -26.11 -3.75 -6.52
N ALA A 249 -26.40 -3.93 -7.83
CA ALA A 249 -27.62 -3.44 -8.47
C ALA A 249 -28.78 -4.47 -8.47
N MET A 250 -28.54 -5.70 -8.00
CA MET A 250 -29.55 -6.79 -7.92
C MET A 250 -30.24 -6.82 -6.55
#